data_48c4beb82032eba9efb3376ffbdc363a
#
_entry.id   48c4beb82032eba9efb3376ffbdc363a
#
_cell.length_a   1.000
_cell.length_b   1.000
_cell.length_c   1.000
_cell.angle_alpha   90.00
_cell.angle_beta   90.00
_cell.angle_gamma   90.00
#
_symmetry.space_group_name_H-M   'P 1'
#
loop_
_entity.id
_entity.type
_entity.pdbx_description
1 polymer ?
#
loop_
_entity_poly.entity_id
_entity_poly.type
_entity_poly.pdbx_seq_one_letter_code
_entity_poly.pdbx_strand_id
1 'polypeptide(L)'
;MQTEVLYGNGLRTSYTYDERSQLTEMETVFPGMSNPLFRGTYAYDANGCRISKTEQIRMDATTPLKVMETSYTYDSMERLIKESLNGAVTSYGYDLAGNRITKSTDGRTEKYFYNNRNQLTELHREKDVVRYSYDPAGNLTEENYLTADGASTKKLHYAYDVYNRNVSVTGDDFTQKNHYDAEGYRDSITEKDKVTNFVYQGGMLLHELDEEKNPVRHYVLGNEYIGLDHNYYLTDEQGSVRYVLDAAGNVQNDYQYDAFGQRIAGQENIPNRLRYNAQIEDDLTGLYYLRARYYNTGIGRFTQEDVIYNDGLNLYAHCSSNPVMYEDPSGYSANVTESVGEEK
;
A
#
# COMPACT_ATOMS: atom_id res chain seq x y z
N MET A 1 -13.43 3.49 -19.52
CA MET A 1 -12.08 2.89 -19.34
C MET A 1 -11.03 3.82 -19.93
N GLN A 2 -9.97 4.07 -19.19
CA GLN A 2 -8.83 4.87 -19.64
C GLN A 2 -7.99 4.03 -20.62
N THR A 3 -7.73 4.57 -21.80
CA THR A 3 -6.92 3.86 -22.83
C THR A 3 -5.53 4.43 -22.97
N GLU A 4 -5.30 5.66 -22.52
CA GLU A 4 -4.01 6.33 -22.65
C GLU A 4 -3.83 7.43 -21.60
N VAL A 5 -2.59 7.60 -21.11
CA VAL A 5 -2.10 8.78 -20.37
C VAL A 5 -0.91 9.36 -21.10
N LEU A 6 -0.96 10.67 -21.39
CA LEU A 6 0.15 11.42 -21.96
C LEU A 6 0.74 12.35 -20.92
N TYR A 7 1.99 12.17 -20.60
CA TYR A 7 2.73 13.00 -19.63
C TYR A 7 3.37 14.22 -20.27
N GLY A 8 3.63 15.26 -19.49
CA GLY A 8 4.17 16.53 -19.99
C GLY A 8 5.56 16.44 -20.65
N ASN A 9 6.36 15.41 -20.34
CA ASN A 9 7.64 15.11 -20.98
C ASN A 9 7.51 14.25 -22.25
N GLY A 10 6.27 13.96 -22.67
CA GLY A 10 5.98 13.12 -23.83
C GLY A 10 5.97 11.60 -23.54
N LEU A 11 6.24 11.18 -22.29
CA LEU A 11 6.01 9.81 -21.85
C LEU A 11 4.55 9.45 -22.10
N ARG A 12 4.26 8.23 -22.56
CA ARG A 12 2.92 7.76 -22.88
C ARG A 12 2.71 6.38 -22.29
N THR A 13 1.66 6.23 -21.48
CA THR A 13 1.16 4.93 -21.01
C THR A 13 -0.11 4.58 -21.76
N SER A 14 -0.19 3.41 -22.36
CA SER A 14 -1.36 2.85 -23.03
C SER A 14 -1.88 1.62 -22.30
N TYR A 15 -3.18 1.40 -22.36
CA TYR A 15 -3.89 0.32 -21.66
C TYR A 15 -4.72 -0.48 -22.66
N THR A 16 -4.65 -1.80 -22.57
CA THR A 16 -5.45 -2.74 -23.39
C THR A 16 -6.31 -3.61 -22.48
N TYR A 17 -7.55 -3.81 -22.87
CA TYR A 17 -8.55 -4.55 -22.09
C TYR A 17 -9.15 -5.69 -22.91
N ASP A 18 -9.60 -6.74 -22.22
CA ASP A 18 -10.38 -7.81 -22.83
C ASP A 18 -11.88 -7.44 -22.96
N GLU A 19 -12.69 -8.39 -23.48
CA GLU A 19 -14.13 -8.22 -23.66
C GLU A 19 -14.91 -8.06 -22.33
N ARG A 20 -14.31 -8.43 -21.19
CA ARG A 20 -14.84 -8.27 -19.83
C ARG A 20 -14.38 -6.99 -19.17
N SER A 21 -13.72 -6.09 -19.91
CA SER A 21 -13.13 -4.85 -19.39
C SER A 21 -11.99 -5.07 -18.39
N GLN A 22 -11.34 -6.23 -18.39
CA GLN A 22 -10.18 -6.53 -17.57
C GLN A 22 -8.90 -6.06 -18.26
N LEU A 23 -8.00 -5.38 -17.54
CA LEU A 23 -6.73 -4.89 -18.06
C LEU A 23 -5.82 -6.06 -18.44
N THR A 24 -5.51 -6.22 -19.71
CA THR A 24 -4.63 -7.30 -20.18
C THR A 24 -3.21 -6.85 -20.43
N GLU A 25 -3.01 -5.57 -20.76
CA GLU A 25 -1.68 -5.00 -20.97
C GLU A 25 -1.65 -3.52 -20.59
N MET A 26 -0.55 -3.11 -19.99
CA MET A 26 -0.17 -1.72 -19.76
C MET A 26 1.24 -1.50 -20.30
N GLU A 27 1.44 -0.52 -21.16
CA GLU A 27 2.74 -0.24 -21.77
C GLU A 27 3.08 1.24 -21.68
N THR A 28 4.30 1.54 -21.21
CA THR A 28 4.82 2.91 -21.13
C THR A 28 6.01 3.07 -22.06
N VAL A 29 5.91 4.05 -22.95
CA VAL A 29 6.94 4.37 -23.97
C VAL A 29 7.44 5.78 -23.75
N PHE A 30 8.78 5.94 -23.77
CA PHE A 30 9.43 7.24 -23.76
C PHE A 30 9.67 7.74 -25.20
N PRO A 31 9.51 9.05 -25.50
CA PRO A 31 9.73 9.59 -26.83
C PRO A 31 11.10 9.22 -27.41
N GLY A 32 11.11 8.69 -28.61
CA GLY A 32 12.34 8.28 -29.32
C GLY A 32 12.89 6.90 -28.96
N MET A 33 12.28 6.20 -28.00
CA MET A 33 12.60 4.80 -27.71
C MET A 33 11.81 3.87 -28.64
N SER A 34 12.48 2.86 -29.20
CA SER A 34 11.86 1.82 -30.02
C SER A 34 11.26 0.68 -29.19
N ASN A 35 11.63 0.59 -27.91
CA ASN A 35 11.14 -0.43 -26.97
C ASN A 35 10.49 0.26 -25.78
N PRO A 36 9.47 -0.35 -25.15
CA PRO A 36 8.84 0.21 -23.98
C PRO A 36 9.83 0.32 -22.80
N LEU A 37 9.64 1.36 -22.00
CA LEU A 37 10.31 1.54 -20.72
C LEU A 37 9.73 0.56 -19.70
N PHE A 38 8.41 0.43 -19.69
CA PHE A 38 7.67 -0.50 -18.86
C PHE A 38 6.60 -1.22 -19.68
N ARG A 39 6.40 -2.52 -19.40
CA ARG A 39 5.29 -3.31 -19.93
C ARG A 39 4.81 -4.27 -18.86
N GLY A 40 3.52 -4.19 -18.51
CA GLY A 40 2.80 -5.12 -17.65
C GLY A 40 1.80 -5.94 -18.47
N THR A 41 1.76 -7.25 -18.28
CA THR A 41 0.73 -8.13 -18.86
C THR A 41 0.06 -8.93 -17.76
N TYR A 42 -1.26 -9.14 -17.89
CA TYR A 42 -2.12 -9.67 -16.83
C TYR A 42 -3.02 -10.78 -17.36
N ALA A 43 -3.26 -11.80 -16.54
CA ALA A 43 -4.21 -12.85 -16.84
C ALA A 43 -5.15 -13.09 -15.65
N TYR A 44 -6.38 -13.51 -15.97
CA TYR A 44 -7.48 -13.66 -15.02
C TYR A 44 -8.12 -15.05 -15.14
N ASP A 45 -8.70 -15.52 -14.07
CA ASP A 45 -9.53 -16.72 -14.08
C ASP A 45 -10.99 -16.43 -14.55
N ALA A 46 -11.83 -17.47 -14.53
CA ALA A 46 -13.23 -17.34 -14.95
C ALA A 46 -14.06 -16.44 -14.02
N ASN A 47 -13.67 -16.28 -12.76
CA ASN A 47 -14.32 -15.41 -11.78
C ASN A 47 -13.87 -13.96 -11.90
N GLY A 48 -12.80 -13.70 -12.67
CA GLY A 48 -12.22 -12.38 -12.82
C GLY A 48 -11.06 -12.10 -11.87
N CYS A 49 -10.66 -13.04 -11.02
CA CYS A 49 -9.50 -12.88 -10.16
C CYS A 49 -8.21 -12.92 -10.99
N ARG A 50 -7.29 -11.99 -10.76
CA ARG A 50 -5.97 -11.95 -11.43
C ARG A 50 -5.12 -13.12 -10.96
N ILE A 51 -4.76 -14.03 -11.89
CA ILE A 51 -3.95 -15.22 -11.59
C ILE A 51 -2.48 -15.05 -11.90
N SER A 52 -2.12 -14.09 -12.75
CA SER A 52 -0.72 -13.77 -13.02
C SER A 52 -0.53 -12.35 -13.52
N LYS A 53 0.68 -11.84 -13.30
CA LYS A 53 1.22 -10.66 -13.98
C LYS A 53 2.68 -10.87 -14.34
N THR A 54 3.08 -10.31 -15.50
CA THR A 54 4.49 -10.20 -15.89
C THR A 54 4.81 -8.73 -16.10
N GLU A 55 5.78 -8.24 -15.38
CA GLU A 55 6.27 -6.86 -15.49
C GLU A 55 7.67 -6.87 -16.13
N GLN A 56 7.86 -6.02 -17.12
CA GLN A 56 9.13 -5.82 -17.81
C GLN A 56 9.51 -4.35 -17.69
N ILE A 57 10.71 -4.05 -17.21
CA ILE A 57 11.17 -2.67 -17.06
C ILE A 57 12.62 -2.52 -17.50
N ARG A 58 12.92 -1.37 -18.11
CA ARG A 58 14.27 -0.84 -18.29
C ARG A 58 14.51 0.27 -17.30
N MET A 59 15.60 0.18 -16.53
CA MET A 59 15.98 1.23 -15.59
C MET A 59 16.52 2.48 -16.30
N ASP A 60 17.03 2.32 -17.51
CA ASP A 60 17.45 3.36 -18.45
C ASP A 60 17.57 2.79 -19.88
N ALA A 61 17.91 3.63 -20.87
CA ALA A 61 18.01 3.23 -22.27
C ALA A 61 19.09 2.16 -22.57
N THR A 62 20.03 1.96 -21.67
CA THR A 62 21.22 1.11 -21.86
C THR A 62 21.18 -0.19 -21.05
N THR A 63 20.37 -0.24 -19.98
CA THR A 63 20.30 -1.41 -19.10
C THR A 63 19.51 -2.56 -19.72
N PRO A 64 19.85 -3.81 -19.38
CA PRO A 64 19.05 -4.97 -19.73
C PRO A 64 17.63 -4.88 -19.15
N LEU A 65 16.67 -5.47 -19.88
CA LEU A 65 15.30 -5.58 -19.42
C LEU A 65 15.22 -6.45 -18.14
N LYS A 66 14.69 -5.88 -17.06
CA LYS A 66 14.36 -6.64 -15.85
C LYS A 66 12.94 -7.21 -16.03
N VAL A 67 12.80 -8.52 -15.83
CA VAL A 67 11.51 -9.21 -15.91
C VAL A 67 11.13 -9.70 -14.52
N MET A 68 9.90 -9.49 -14.13
CA MET A 68 9.31 -10.00 -12.91
C MET A 68 8.01 -10.75 -13.22
N GLU A 69 7.92 -11.98 -12.75
CA GLU A 69 6.75 -12.83 -12.92
C GLU A 69 6.09 -13.07 -11.56
N THR A 70 4.80 -12.79 -11.47
CA THR A 70 4.02 -13.02 -10.26
C THR A 70 2.81 -13.87 -10.60
N SER A 71 2.51 -14.86 -9.79
CA SER A 71 1.27 -15.66 -9.89
C SER A 71 0.55 -15.72 -8.57
N TYR A 72 -0.77 -15.84 -8.64
CA TYR A 72 -1.68 -15.79 -7.50
C TYR A 72 -2.62 -17.00 -7.49
N THR A 73 -3.01 -17.43 -6.30
CA THR A 73 -4.01 -18.50 -6.11
C THR A 73 -4.95 -18.09 -4.99
N TYR A 74 -6.23 -18.38 -5.18
CA TYR A 74 -7.31 -17.99 -4.28
C TYR A 74 -8.05 -19.21 -3.74
N ASP A 75 -8.72 -19.05 -2.60
CA ASP A 75 -9.68 -20.04 -2.11
C ASP A 75 -11.08 -19.82 -2.70
N SER A 76 -12.05 -20.64 -2.29
CA SER A 76 -13.45 -20.54 -2.76
C SER A 76 -14.19 -19.27 -2.31
N MET A 77 -13.62 -18.50 -1.40
CA MET A 77 -14.11 -17.18 -0.96
C MET A 77 -13.32 -16.04 -1.63
N GLU A 78 -12.53 -16.34 -2.67
CA GLU A 78 -11.68 -15.42 -3.41
C GLU A 78 -10.58 -14.75 -2.56
N ARG A 79 -10.24 -15.30 -1.37
CA ARG A 79 -9.13 -14.80 -0.56
C ARG A 79 -7.80 -15.29 -1.12
N LEU A 80 -6.78 -14.44 -1.13
CA LEU A 80 -5.45 -14.78 -1.61
C LEU A 80 -4.80 -15.81 -0.67
N ILE A 81 -4.58 -17.03 -1.15
CA ILE A 81 -3.92 -18.11 -0.39
C ILE A 81 -2.48 -18.35 -0.80
N LYS A 82 -2.07 -17.86 -1.97
CA LYS A 82 -0.69 -18.02 -2.45
C LYS A 82 -0.30 -16.92 -3.43
N GLU A 83 0.89 -16.41 -3.24
CA GLU A 83 1.61 -15.53 -4.17
C GLU A 83 2.96 -16.19 -4.51
N SER A 84 3.38 -16.13 -5.78
CA SER A 84 4.72 -16.53 -6.20
C SER A 84 5.34 -15.43 -7.02
N LEU A 85 6.38 -14.79 -6.48
CA LEU A 85 7.14 -13.74 -7.14
C LEU A 85 8.50 -14.26 -7.57
N ASN A 86 8.74 -14.37 -8.89
CA ASN A 86 9.98 -14.95 -9.47
C ASN A 86 10.34 -16.32 -8.86
N GLY A 87 9.32 -17.13 -8.51
CA GLY A 87 9.49 -18.45 -7.90
C GLY A 87 9.61 -18.45 -6.36
N ALA A 88 9.82 -17.30 -5.71
CA ALA A 88 9.69 -17.17 -4.26
C ALA A 88 8.21 -17.24 -3.86
N VAL A 89 7.85 -18.18 -3.01
CA VAL A 89 6.46 -18.51 -2.68
C VAL A 89 6.11 -18.00 -1.29
N THR A 90 5.02 -17.21 -1.20
CA THR A 90 4.35 -16.87 0.05
C THR A 90 2.96 -17.50 0.07
N SER A 91 2.60 -18.17 1.16
CA SER A 91 1.29 -18.81 1.35
C SER A 91 0.59 -18.22 2.58
N TYR A 92 -0.73 -18.11 2.49
CA TYR A 92 -1.58 -17.53 3.53
C TYR A 92 -2.67 -18.52 3.93
N GLY A 93 -2.95 -18.65 5.23
CA GLY A 93 -4.06 -19.42 5.75
C GLY A 93 -4.99 -18.56 6.57
N TYR A 94 -6.29 -18.86 6.51
CA TYR A 94 -7.34 -18.06 7.15
C TYR A 94 -8.27 -18.93 8.00
N ASP A 95 -8.82 -18.32 9.04
CA ASP A 95 -9.95 -18.91 9.78
C ASP A 95 -11.30 -18.64 9.10
N LEU A 96 -12.39 -19.11 9.70
CA LEU A 96 -13.75 -18.92 9.18
C LEU A 96 -14.23 -17.45 9.26
N ALA A 97 -13.63 -16.64 10.14
CA ALA A 97 -13.93 -15.22 10.25
C ALA A 97 -13.10 -14.36 9.27
N GLY A 98 -12.25 -14.98 8.44
CA GLY A 98 -11.37 -14.29 7.49
C GLY A 98 -10.10 -13.71 8.13
N ASN A 99 -9.77 -14.06 9.36
CA ASN A 99 -8.50 -13.68 9.95
C ASN A 99 -7.36 -14.51 9.36
N ARG A 100 -6.25 -13.87 8.97
CA ARG A 100 -5.05 -14.55 8.50
C ARG A 100 -4.35 -15.22 9.68
N ILE A 101 -4.43 -16.56 9.78
CA ILE A 101 -3.84 -17.34 10.87
C ILE A 101 -2.40 -17.77 10.60
N THR A 102 -2.00 -17.80 9.32
CA THR A 102 -0.62 -18.11 8.92
C THR A 102 -0.17 -17.29 7.71
N LYS A 103 1.13 -16.92 7.69
CA LYS A 103 1.89 -16.47 6.52
C LYS A 103 3.17 -17.29 6.47
N SER A 104 3.44 -17.97 5.36
CA SER A 104 4.65 -18.77 5.17
C SER A 104 5.40 -18.30 3.93
N THR A 105 6.65 -17.89 4.11
CA THR A 105 7.54 -17.45 3.02
C THR A 105 8.86 -18.19 3.15
N ASP A 106 9.29 -18.87 2.10
CA ASP A 106 10.57 -19.61 2.05
C ASP A 106 10.78 -20.56 3.26
N GLY A 107 9.72 -21.28 3.67
CA GLY A 107 9.75 -22.22 4.78
C GLY A 107 9.66 -21.59 6.17
N ARG A 108 9.65 -20.28 6.30
CA ARG A 108 9.41 -19.55 7.56
C ARG A 108 7.93 -19.29 7.72
N THR A 109 7.37 -19.68 8.86
CA THR A 109 5.93 -19.52 9.12
C THR A 109 5.70 -18.59 10.29
N GLU A 110 4.92 -17.55 10.04
CA GLU A 110 4.33 -16.66 11.04
C GLU A 110 2.96 -17.21 11.43
N LYS A 111 2.60 -17.12 12.72
CA LYS A 111 1.30 -17.54 13.26
C LYS A 111 0.63 -16.39 13.97
N TYR A 112 -0.63 -16.18 13.66
CA TYR A 112 -1.44 -15.04 14.14
C TYR A 112 -2.55 -15.56 15.04
N PHE A 113 -2.75 -14.94 16.20
CA PHE A 113 -3.74 -15.33 17.20
C PHE A 113 -4.70 -14.17 17.47
N TYR A 114 -5.98 -14.48 17.55
CA TYR A 114 -7.04 -13.49 17.65
C TYR A 114 -7.95 -13.74 18.85
N ASN A 115 -8.57 -12.68 19.34
CA ASN A 115 -9.68 -12.77 20.29
C ASN A 115 -11.04 -12.88 19.55
N ASN A 116 -12.12 -12.99 20.32
CA ASN A 116 -13.48 -13.14 19.77
C ASN A 116 -14.01 -11.89 19.05
N ARG A 117 -13.29 -10.76 19.08
CA ARG A 117 -13.58 -9.54 18.33
C ARG A 117 -12.74 -9.42 17.05
N ASN A 118 -12.10 -10.49 16.59
CA ASN A 118 -11.16 -10.50 15.47
C ASN A 118 -9.94 -9.57 15.65
N GLN A 119 -9.62 -9.14 16.88
CA GLN A 119 -8.43 -8.37 17.19
C GLN A 119 -7.22 -9.30 17.27
N LEU A 120 -6.15 -8.96 16.54
CA LEU A 120 -4.88 -9.69 16.61
C LEU A 120 -4.26 -9.48 17.99
N THR A 121 -4.10 -10.54 18.78
CA THR A 121 -3.53 -10.48 20.13
C THR A 121 -2.06 -10.83 20.15
N GLU A 122 -1.63 -11.80 19.33
CA GLU A 122 -0.23 -12.19 19.22
C GLU A 122 0.14 -12.53 17.78
N LEU A 123 1.36 -12.22 17.39
CA LEU A 123 2.02 -12.66 16.18
C LEU A 123 3.31 -13.38 16.57
N HIS A 124 3.38 -14.67 16.27
CA HIS A 124 4.56 -15.49 16.53
C HIS A 124 5.38 -15.63 15.25
N ARG A 125 6.63 -15.22 15.32
CA ARG A 125 7.66 -15.41 14.30
C ARG A 125 8.75 -16.35 14.82
N GLU A 126 9.66 -16.75 13.95
CA GLU A 126 10.77 -17.65 14.32
C GLU A 126 11.62 -17.14 15.50
N LYS A 127 11.83 -15.82 15.58
CA LYS A 127 12.77 -15.17 16.53
C LYS A 127 12.09 -14.33 17.60
N ASP A 128 10.85 -13.93 17.39
CA ASP A 128 10.15 -12.99 18.24
C ASP A 128 8.64 -13.28 18.33
N VAL A 129 8.03 -12.67 19.33
CA VAL A 129 6.58 -12.61 19.49
C VAL A 129 6.19 -11.15 19.61
N VAL A 130 5.17 -10.70 18.86
CA VAL A 130 4.59 -9.37 19.01
C VAL A 130 3.23 -9.51 19.69
N ARG A 131 3.02 -8.79 20.79
CA ARG A 131 1.72 -8.69 21.49
C ARG A 131 1.05 -7.37 21.18
N TYR A 132 -0.25 -7.45 20.98
CA TYR A 132 -1.10 -6.33 20.60
C TYR A 132 -2.16 -6.07 21.67
N SER A 133 -2.38 -4.81 22.02
CA SER A 133 -3.42 -4.38 22.95
C SER A 133 -4.34 -3.37 22.30
N TYR A 134 -5.62 -3.38 22.69
CA TYR A 134 -6.66 -2.55 22.10
C TYR A 134 -7.45 -1.83 23.17
N ASP A 135 -7.98 -0.66 22.84
CA ASP A 135 -8.97 0.03 23.66
C ASP A 135 -10.39 -0.56 23.46
N PRO A 136 -11.38 -0.14 24.28
CA PRO A 136 -12.76 -0.60 24.12
C PRO A 136 -13.40 -0.25 22.77
N ALA A 137 -12.95 0.79 22.08
CA ALA A 137 -13.42 1.21 20.77
C ALA A 137 -12.82 0.37 19.63
N GLY A 138 -11.85 -0.52 19.94
CA GLY A 138 -11.21 -1.39 18.96
C GLY A 138 -9.98 -0.79 18.30
N ASN A 139 -9.44 0.30 18.81
CA ASN A 139 -8.20 0.88 18.32
C ASN A 139 -6.99 0.16 18.92
N LEU A 140 -5.97 -0.13 18.12
CA LEU A 140 -4.69 -0.67 18.56
C LEU A 140 -3.95 0.36 19.43
N THR A 141 -3.68 0.03 20.70
CA THR A 141 -3.02 0.95 21.64
C THR A 141 -1.57 0.61 21.92
N GLU A 142 -1.14 -0.65 21.76
CA GLU A 142 0.24 -1.07 21.99
C GLU A 142 0.63 -2.21 21.05
N GLU A 143 1.85 -2.16 20.53
CA GLU A 143 2.62 -3.29 20.00
C GLU A 143 3.83 -3.51 20.90
N ASN A 144 3.99 -4.71 21.46
CA ASN A 144 5.11 -5.08 22.31
C ASN A 144 5.88 -6.24 21.68
N TYR A 145 7.08 -5.96 21.23
CA TYR A 145 7.98 -6.93 20.59
C TYR A 145 8.80 -7.64 21.65
N LEU A 146 8.70 -8.95 21.71
CA LEU A 146 9.34 -9.80 22.70
C LEU A 146 10.31 -10.77 22.03
N THR A 147 11.47 -10.98 22.64
CA THR A 147 12.35 -12.10 22.30
C THR A 147 11.72 -13.43 22.67
N ALA A 148 12.31 -14.56 22.23
CA ALA A 148 11.80 -15.89 22.54
C ALA A 148 11.78 -16.21 24.04
N ASP A 149 12.63 -15.57 24.85
CA ASP A 149 12.66 -15.68 26.32
C ASP A 149 11.72 -14.68 27.03
N GLY A 150 10.96 -13.90 26.25
CA GLY A 150 9.91 -12.98 26.75
C GLY A 150 10.40 -11.59 27.18
N ALA A 151 11.66 -11.24 26.93
CA ALA A 151 12.15 -9.88 27.19
C ALA A 151 11.60 -8.89 26.13
N SER A 152 11.11 -7.74 26.58
CA SER A 152 10.66 -6.68 25.66
C SER A 152 11.84 -6.00 25.01
N THR A 153 11.83 -5.91 23.66
CA THR A 153 12.90 -5.31 22.85
C THR A 153 12.49 -4.01 22.19
N LYS A 154 11.20 -3.79 21.99
CA LYS A 154 10.63 -2.58 21.37
C LYS A 154 9.17 -2.46 21.77
N LYS A 155 8.72 -1.23 22.00
CA LYS A 155 7.30 -0.92 22.17
C LYS A 155 6.87 0.22 21.27
N LEU A 156 5.65 0.11 20.75
CA LEU A 156 4.96 1.21 20.10
C LEU A 156 3.65 1.45 20.85
N HIS A 157 3.39 2.70 21.18
CA HIS A 157 2.15 3.15 21.80
C HIS A 157 1.39 4.06 20.87
N TYR A 158 0.09 3.82 20.73
CA TYR A 158 -0.81 4.54 19.86
C TYR A 158 -1.85 5.27 20.70
N ALA A 159 -2.11 6.54 20.40
CA ALA A 159 -3.18 7.30 21.04
C ALA A 159 -4.18 7.79 19.98
N TYR A 160 -5.44 7.87 20.39
CA TYR A 160 -6.55 8.24 19.51
C TYR A 160 -7.38 9.36 20.13
N ASP A 161 -8.01 10.17 19.30
CA ASP A 161 -8.98 11.16 19.72
C ASP A 161 -10.39 10.54 19.87
N VAL A 162 -11.36 11.39 20.24
CA VAL A 162 -12.76 10.96 20.42
C VAL A 162 -13.46 10.50 19.14
N TYR A 163 -12.87 10.74 17.98
CA TYR A 163 -13.32 10.28 16.67
C TYR A 163 -12.59 9.03 16.19
N ASN A 164 -11.82 8.37 17.05
CA ASN A 164 -10.96 7.22 16.74
C ASN A 164 -9.85 7.51 15.71
N ARG A 165 -9.44 8.79 15.54
CA ARG A 165 -8.32 9.14 14.67
C ARG A 165 -7.01 9.02 15.45
N ASN A 166 -6.00 8.38 14.86
CA ASN A 166 -4.69 8.23 15.50
C ASN A 166 -3.99 9.60 15.62
N VAL A 167 -3.82 10.10 16.83
CA VAL A 167 -3.18 11.40 17.10
C VAL A 167 -1.73 11.30 17.47
N SER A 168 -1.24 10.13 17.88
CA SER A 168 0.20 9.93 18.08
C SER A 168 0.60 8.46 18.02
N VAL A 169 1.86 8.24 17.63
CA VAL A 169 2.57 6.98 17.77
C VAL A 169 3.90 7.27 18.46
N THR A 170 4.17 6.59 19.58
CA THR A 170 5.42 6.74 20.35
C THR A 170 6.15 5.41 20.39
N GLY A 171 7.39 5.41 19.91
CA GLY A 171 8.36 4.33 20.06
C GLY A 171 9.42 4.66 21.09
N ASP A 172 10.43 3.80 21.21
CA ASP A 172 11.51 3.98 22.21
C ASP A 172 12.37 5.22 21.92
N ASP A 173 12.55 5.60 20.65
CA ASP A 173 13.44 6.66 20.16
C ASP A 173 12.76 7.71 19.29
N PHE A 174 11.44 7.65 19.14
CA PHE A 174 10.70 8.62 18.35
C PHE A 174 9.29 8.87 18.90
N THR A 175 8.75 10.03 18.53
CA THR A 175 7.33 10.35 18.65
C THR A 175 6.86 10.95 17.34
N GLN A 176 5.77 10.38 16.81
CA GLN A 176 5.00 10.94 15.71
C GLN A 176 3.72 11.54 16.29
N LYS A 177 3.33 12.72 15.83
CA LYS A 177 2.03 13.35 16.16
C LYS A 177 1.29 13.66 14.88
N ASN A 178 0.00 13.42 14.87
CA ASN A 178 -0.89 13.70 13.76
C ASN A 178 -1.93 14.73 14.17
N HIS A 179 -2.17 15.71 13.34
CA HIS A 179 -3.25 16.67 13.50
C HIS A 179 -4.23 16.51 12.33
N TYR A 180 -5.51 16.81 12.58
CA TYR A 180 -6.59 16.64 11.61
C TYR A 180 -7.42 17.91 11.54
N ASP A 181 -7.82 18.25 10.32
CA ASP A 181 -8.75 19.35 10.07
C ASP A 181 -10.20 19.02 10.45
N ALA A 182 -11.09 19.96 10.22
CA ALA A 182 -12.52 19.80 10.52
C ALA A 182 -13.23 18.80 9.59
N GLU A 183 -12.67 18.51 8.42
CA GLU A 183 -13.19 17.56 7.44
C GLU A 183 -12.66 16.13 7.74
N GLY A 184 -11.70 15.99 8.67
CA GLY A 184 -11.10 14.73 9.08
C GLY A 184 -9.86 14.32 8.29
N TYR A 185 -9.37 15.16 7.38
CA TYR A 185 -8.07 14.92 6.74
C TYR A 185 -6.93 15.23 7.70
N ARG A 186 -5.87 14.42 7.67
CA ARG A 186 -4.65 14.71 8.40
C ARG A 186 -3.93 15.88 7.74
N ASP A 187 -4.07 17.07 8.30
CA ASP A 187 -3.52 18.31 7.78
C ASP A 187 -2.07 18.57 8.21
N SER A 188 -1.57 17.85 9.23
CA SER A 188 -0.15 17.87 9.54
C SER A 188 0.34 16.62 10.27
N ILE A 189 1.64 16.38 10.14
CA ILE A 189 2.39 15.36 10.87
C ILE A 189 3.64 15.98 11.48
N THR A 190 3.96 15.61 12.72
CA THR A 190 5.24 15.93 13.36
C THR A 190 6.02 14.64 13.56
N GLU A 191 7.19 14.54 12.92
CA GLU A 191 8.09 13.38 12.98
C GLU A 191 9.45 13.83 13.51
N LYS A 192 9.87 13.39 14.69
CA LYS A 192 11.13 13.79 15.34
C LYS A 192 11.32 15.32 15.33
N ASP A 193 10.33 16.05 15.82
CA ASP A 193 10.30 17.53 15.88
C ASP A 193 10.23 18.27 14.54
N LYS A 194 10.20 17.56 13.41
CA LYS A 194 9.95 18.14 12.10
C LYS A 194 8.47 18.14 11.78
N VAL A 195 7.90 19.31 11.54
CA VAL A 195 6.51 19.48 11.10
C VAL A 195 6.43 19.45 9.57
N THR A 196 5.53 18.64 9.06
CA THR A 196 5.10 18.68 7.66
C THR A 196 3.60 18.94 7.62
N ASN A 197 3.19 19.97 6.89
CA ASN A 197 1.78 20.29 6.68
C ASN A 197 1.34 19.77 5.31
N PHE A 198 0.08 19.31 5.23
CA PHE A 198 -0.49 18.71 4.03
C PHE A 198 -1.61 19.59 3.48
N VAL A 199 -1.64 19.76 2.18
CA VAL A 199 -2.73 20.43 1.46
C VAL A 199 -3.34 19.43 0.51
N TYR A 200 -4.66 19.27 0.56
CA TYR A 200 -5.40 18.33 -0.27
C TYR A 200 -6.25 19.04 -1.31
N GLN A 201 -6.46 18.41 -2.44
CA GLN A 201 -7.43 18.79 -3.47
C GLN A 201 -8.25 17.55 -3.86
N GLY A 202 -9.56 17.61 -3.68
CA GLY A 202 -10.44 16.46 -3.98
C GLY A 202 -10.07 15.17 -3.23
N GLY A 203 -9.53 15.30 -2.00
CA GLY A 203 -9.06 14.16 -1.20
C GLY A 203 -7.68 13.64 -1.58
N MET A 204 -7.04 14.15 -2.62
CA MET A 204 -5.67 13.82 -3.00
C MET A 204 -4.68 14.82 -2.42
N LEU A 205 -3.52 14.35 -1.98
CA LEU A 205 -2.44 15.20 -1.48
C LEU A 205 -1.88 16.05 -2.63
N LEU A 206 -1.92 17.38 -2.48
CA LEU A 206 -1.43 18.32 -3.48
C LEU A 206 -0.06 18.89 -3.11
N HIS A 207 0.14 19.27 -1.84
CA HIS A 207 1.40 19.85 -1.36
C HIS A 207 1.81 19.28 0.00
N GLU A 208 3.11 19.15 0.19
CA GLU A 208 3.74 19.17 1.50
C GLU A 208 4.37 20.54 1.73
N LEU A 209 4.12 21.11 2.90
CA LEU A 209 4.67 22.40 3.32
C LEU A 209 5.52 22.18 4.59
N ASP A 210 6.53 23.01 4.78
CA ASP A 210 7.29 23.04 6.03
C ASP A 210 6.50 23.70 7.18
N GLU A 211 7.16 23.89 8.34
CA GLU A 211 6.55 24.52 9.51
C GLU A 211 6.11 25.99 9.24
N GLU A 212 6.87 26.72 8.42
CA GLU A 212 6.59 28.08 8.00
C GLU A 212 5.56 28.17 6.85
N LYS A 213 4.99 27.03 6.43
CA LYS A 213 4.03 26.92 5.32
C LYS A 213 4.63 27.17 3.93
N ASN A 214 5.95 27.05 3.77
CA ASN A 214 6.56 27.10 2.45
C ASN A 214 6.40 25.73 1.75
N PRO A 215 6.13 25.70 0.43
CA PRO A 215 6.06 24.44 -0.31
C PRO A 215 7.41 23.70 -0.32
N VAL A 216 7.37 22.43 0.10
CA VAL A 216 8.53 21.50 0.09
C VAL A 216 8.39 20.50 -1.04
N ARG A 217 7.14 20.09 -1.34
CA ARG A 217 6.80 19.16 -2.43
C ARG A 217 5.48 19.55 -3.07
N HIS A 218 5.40 19.28 -4.35
CA HIS A 218 4.18 19.44 -5.15
C HIS A 218 3.86 18.12 -5.86
N TYR A 219 2.66 17.60 -5.64
CA TYR A 219 2.14 16.43 -6.34
C TYR A 219 1.34 16.86 -7.56
N VAL A 220 1.66 16.30 -8.70
CA VAL A 220 0.95 16.56 -9.96
C VAL A 220 -0.24 15.63 -10.03
N LEU A 221 -1.44 16.22 -10.10
CA LEU A 221 -2.70 15.49 -10.07
C LEU A 221 -3.34 15.43 -11.46
N GLY A 222 -3.90 14.28 -11.80
CA GLY A 222 -4.82 14.03 -12.88
C GLY A 222 -6.05 13.33 -12.32
N ASN A 223 -6.56 12.31 -13.00
CA ASN A 223 -7.51 11.37 -12.41
C ASN A 223 -6.83 10.53 -11.31
N GLU A 224 -5.53 10.39 -11.41
CA GLU A 224 -4.62 9.76 -10.44
C GLU A 224 -3.38 10.64 -10.20
N TYR A 225 -2.47 10.20 -9.35
CA TYR A 225 -1.19 10.89 -9.18
C TYR A 225 -0.28 10.69 -10.39
N ILE A 226 0.08 11.80 -11.06
CA ILE A 226 0.91 11.81 -12.26
C ILE A 226 2.40 11.93 -11.91
N GLY A 227 2.74 12.60 -10.81
CA GLY A 227 4.13 12.80 -10.45
C GLY A 227 4.36 13.61 -9.18
N LEU A 228 5.62 13.88 -8.91
CA LEU A 228 6.14 14.59 -7.75
C LEU A 228 7.16 15.62 -8.24
N ASP A 229 6.90 16.92 -8.02
CA ASP A 229 7.72 18.05 -8.48
C ASP A 229 7.96 17.99 -10.00
N HIS A 230 9.18 17.66 -10.44
CA HIS A 230 9.57 17.51 -11.85
C HIS A 230 9.73 16.04 -12.26
N ASN A 231 9.31 15.11 -11.40
CA ASN A 231 9.41 13.67 -11.63
C ASN A 231 8.03 13.07 -11.94
N TYR A 232 8.01 11.96 -12.64
CA TYR A 232 6.82 11.27 -13.10
C TYR A 232 6.65 9.94 -12.38
N TYR A 233 5.43 9.60 -12.02
CA TYR A 233 5.10 8.30 -11.46
C TYR A 233 4.81 7.30 -12.58
N LEU A 234 5.37 6.10 -12.45
CA LEU A 234 4.82 4.90 -13.06
C LEU A 234 4.18 4.07 -11.96
N THR A 235 2.89 3.93 -12.07
CA THR A 235 2.08 3.09 -11.18
C THR A 235 1.90 1.69 -11.76
N ASP A 236 1.59 0.73 -10.90
CA ASP A 236 1.09 -0.56 -11.36
C ASP A 236 -0.44 -0.51 -11.58
N GLU A 237 -1.00 -1.64 -11.90
CA GLU A 237 -2.42 -1.82 -12.17
C GLU A 237 -3.33 -1.61 -10.94
N GLN A 238 -2.76 -1.42 -9.76
CA GLN A 238 -3.43 -1.11 -8.51
C GLN A 238 -3.20 0.35 -8.07
N GLY A 239 -2.59 1.16 -8.95
CA GLY A 239 -2.24 2.54 -8.62
C GLY A 239 -1.04 2.68 -7.68
N SER A 240 -0.36 1.58 -7.30
CA SER A 240 0.82 1.67 -6.44
C SER A 240 1.97 2.30 -7.20
N VAL A 241 2.67 3.28 -6.60
CA VAL A 241 3.88 3.85 -7.21
C VAL A 241 4.96 2.79 -7.28
N ARG A 242 5.34 2.40 -8.49
CA ARG A 242 6.39 1.42 -8.75
C ARG A 242 7.72 2.07 -9.07
N TYR A 243 7.68 3.14 -9.85
CA TYR A 243 8.87 3.88 -10.24
C TYR A 243 8.60 5.37 -10.20
N VAL A 244 9.62 6.13 -9.81
CA VAL A 244 9.67 7.59 -9.97
C VAL A 244 10.74 7.89 -11.00
N LEU A 245 10.37 8.58 -12.07
CA LEU A 245 11.22 8.86 -13.21
C LEU A 245 11.55 10.35 -13.27
N ASP A 246 12.78 10.72 -13.62
CA ASP A 246 13.10 12.10 -13.97
C ASP A 246 12.54 12.49 -15.35
N ALA A 247 12.72 13.74 -15.73
CA ALA A 247 12.24 14.25 -17.02
C ALA A 247 12.90 13.57 -18.23
N ALA A 248 14.06 12.93 -18.07
CA ALA A 248 14.77 12.18 -19.12
C ALA A 248 14.36 10.69 -19.13
N GLY A 249 13.50 10.23 -18.21
CA GLY A 249 13.04 8.85 -18.11
C GLY A 249 13.96 7.94 -17.29
N ASN A 250 14.96 8.48 -16.57
CA ASN A 250 15.80 7.67 -15.69
C ASN A 250 15.07 7.39 -14.38
N VAL A 251 15.19 6.17 -13.88
CA VAL A 251 14.59 5.77 -12.61
C VAL A 251 15.31 6.40 -11.44
N GLN A 252 14.58 7.19 -10.65
CA GLN A 252 15.03 7.80 -9.40
C GLN A 252 14.69 6.93 -8.20
N ASN A 253 13.46 6.40 -8.15
CA ASN A 253 13.04 5.44 -7.13
C ASN A 253 12.45 4.22 -7.80
N ASP A 254 12.66 3.06 -7.21
CA ASP A 254 11.93 1.84 -7.52
C ASP A 254 11.37 1.20 -6.24
N TYR A 255 10.17 0.67 -6.32
CA TYR A 255 9.50 0.01 -5.21
C TYR A 255 8.96 -1.34 -5.65
N GLN A 256 9.11 -2.33 -4.80
CA GLN A 256 8.55 -3.66 -4.99
C GLN A 256 7.77 -4.06 -3.74
N TYR A 257 6.52 -4.47 -3.95
CA TYR A 257 5.61 -4.85 -2.88
C TYR A 257 5.24 -6.32 -2.96
N ASP A 258 4.95 -6.95 -1.80
CA ASP A 258 4.17 -8.19 -1.77
C ASP A 258 2.69 -7.87 -2.04
N ALA A 259 1.84 -8.88 -2.18
CA ALA A 259 0.43 -8.69 -2.49
C ALA A 259 -0.32 -7.83 -1.45
N PHE A 260 0.14 -7.79 -0.19
CA PHE A 260 -0.46 -6.98 0.87
C PHE A 260 0.17 -5.58 1.01
N GLY A 261 1.02 -5.17 0.05
CA GLY A 261 1.60 -3.83 0.02
C GLY A 261 2.84 -3.64 0.91
N GLN A 262 3.37 -4.72 1.52
CA GLN A 262 4.63 -4.62 2.24
C GLN A 262 5.76 -4.41 1.23
N ARG A 263 6.55 -3.35 1.42
CA ARG A 263 7.73 -3.11 0.59
C ARG A 263 8.79 -4.18 0.89
N ILE A 264 9.10 -4.99 -0.12
CA ILE A 264 10.04 -6.12 -0.04
C ILE A 264 11.39 -5.82 -0.68
N ALA A 265 11.46 -4.87 -1.60
CA ALA A 265 12.68 -4.39 -2.24
C ALA A 265 12.50 -2.99 -2.81
N GLY A 266 13.59 -2.38 -3.25
CA GLY A 266 13.60 -1.11 -3.95
C GLY A 266 14.65 -0.16 -3.43
N GLN A 267 14.87 0.91 -4.19
CA GLN A 267 15.81 1.99 -3.88
C GLN A 267 15.08 3.33 -3.95
N GLU A 268 15.44 4.25 -3.07
CA GLU A 268 14.84 5.57 -3.00
C GLU A 268 15.95 6.63 -3.01
N ASN A 269 16.06 7.36 -4.12
CA ASN A 269 17.06 8.43 -4.30
C ASN A 269 16.44 9.81 -3.99
N ILE A 270 15.12 9.94 -4.15
CA ILE A 270 14.39 11.15 -3.79
C ILE A 270 13.28 10.80 -2.78
N PRO A 271 13.05 11.63 -1.74
CA PRO A 271 12.00 11.34 -0.76
C PRO A 271 10.62 11.33 -1.41
N ASN A 272 9.82 10.30 -1.11
CA ASN A 272 8.46 10.16 -1.61
C ASN A 272 7.59 9.47 -0.55
N ARG A 273 6.41 10.03 -0.27
CA ARG A 273 5.45 9.45 0.69
C ARG A 273 4.38 8.58 0.02
N LEU A 274 4.11 8.81 -1.28
CA LEU A 274 3.09 8.04 -1.99
C LEU A 274 3.71 6.73 -2.48
N ARG A 275 3.19 5.59 -2.01
CA ARG A 275 3.76 4.27 -2.32
C ARG A 275 2.67 3.27 -2.71
N TYR A 276 2.36 2.28 -1.89
CA TYR A 276 1.32 1.27 -2.17
C TYR A 276 -0.06 1.94 -2.33
N ASN A 277 -0.78 1.61 -3.41
CA ASN A 277 -2.06 2.21 -3.81
C ASN A 277 -2.03 3.75 -3.83
N ALA A 278 -0.86 4.34 -4.11
CA ALA A 278 -0.58 5.78 -4.03
C ALA A 278 -1.04 6.42 -2.69
N GLN A 279 -1.05 5.66 -1.60
CA GLN A 279 -1.37 6.16 -0.28
C GLN A 279 -0.12 6.65 0.46
N ILE A 280 -0.32 7.54 1.44
CA ILE A 280 0.75 8.13 2.24
C ILE A 280 1.29 7.07 3.21
N GLU A 281 2.55 6.70 3.08
CA GLU A 281 3.28 5.91 4.09
C GLU A 281 3.98 6.84 5.07
N ASP A 282 3.83 6.58 6.36
CA ASP A 282 4.49 7.32 7.42
C ASP A 282 5.89 6.77 7.65
N ASP A 283 6.93 7.60 7.47
CA ASP A 283 8.34 7.18 7.45
C ASP A 283 8.82 6.53 8.76
N LEU A 284 8.26 6.92 9.92
CA LEU A 284 8.68 6.39 11.24
C LEU A 284 7.98 5.09 11.60
N THR A 285 6.73 4.91 11.17
CA THR A 285 5.89 3.77 11.57
C THR A 285 5.72 2.72 10.48
N GLY A 286 5.87 3.10 9.21
CA GLY A 286 5.57 2.28 8.05
C GLY A 286 4.07 2.02 7.86
N LEU A 287 3.22 2.77 8.59
CA LEU A 287 1.77 2.67 8.44
C LEU A 287 1.31 3.51 7.25
N TYR A 288 0.33 2.99 6.52
CA TYR A 288 -0.34 3.72 5.45
C TYR A 288 -1.55 4.47 6.00
N TYR A 289 -1.61 5.78 5.75
CA TYR A 289 -2.75 6.62 6.08
C TYR A 289 -3.81 6.52 4.97
N LEU A 290 -4.87 5.78 5.23
CA LEU A 290 -6.03 5.62 4.35
C LEU A 290 -7.21 6.49 4.82
N ARG A 291 -6.94 7.72 5.21
CA ARG A 291 -7.91 8.72 5.73
C ARG A 291 -8.63 8.27 6.99
N ALA A 292 -9.61 7.38 6.90
CA ALA A 292 -10.38 6.93 8.05
C ALA A 292 -9.60 6.02 8.99
N ARG A 293 -8.71 5.18 8.45
CA ARG A 293 -7.94 4.19 9.21
C ARG A 293 -6.49 4.15 8.77
N TYR A 294 -5.65 3.55 9.63
CA TYR A 294 -4.27 3.22 9.29
C TYR A 294 -4.13 1.74 8.95
N TYR A 295 -3.51 1.47 7.82
CA TYR A 295 -3.23 0.13 7.36
C TYR A 295 -1.79 -0.28 7.68
N ASN A 296 -1.62 -1.43 8.31
CA ASN A 296 -0.32 -2.04 8.59
C ASN A 296 -0.07 -3.19 7.63
N THR A 297 0.76 -2.96 6.61
CA THR A 297 1.11 -3.95 5.58
C THR A 297 1.84 -5.17 6.15
N GLY A 298 2.62 -4.98 7.22
CA GLY A 298 3.37 -6.06 7.88
C GLY A 298 2.46 -7.16 8.44
N ILE A 299 1.28 -6.78 8.92
CA ILE A 299 0.26 -7.73 9.40
C ILE A 299 -0.93 -7.87 8.45
N GLY A 300 -0.99 -7.04 7.38
CA GLY A 300 -2.04 -7.05 6.35
C GLY A 300 -3.43 -6.69 6.89
N ARG A 301 -3.49 -5.74 7.84
CA ARG A 301 -4.72 -5.36 8.54
C ARG A 301 -4.75 -3.88 8.88
N PHE A 302 -5.97 -3.37 9.09
CA PHE A 302 -6.16 -2.08 9.74
C PHE A 302 -5.80 -2.14 11.22
N THR A 303 -5.32 -1.02 11.77
CA THR A 303 -5.02 -0.85 13.21
C THR A 303 -6.26 -0.50 14.03
N GLN A 304 -7.37 -0.17 13.37
CA GLN A 304 -8.64 0.26 13.96
C GLN A 304 -9.79 -0.58 13.45
N GLU A 305 -10.77 -0.80 14.34
CA GLU A 305 -12.05 -1.44 13.97
C GLU A 305 -12.83 -0.52 13.02
N ASP A 306 -13.45 -1.10 11.99
CA ASP A 306 -14.29 -0.35 11.07
C ASP A 306 -15.57 0.13 11.78
N VAL A 307 -15.98 1.35 11.47
CA VAL A 307 -17.26 1.90 11.93
C VAL A 307 -18.41 1.56 10.98
N ILE A 308 -18.08 1.05 9.79
CA ILE A 308 -19.04 0.64 8.74
C ILE A 308 -19.02 -0.88 8.64
N TYR A 309 -20.18 -1.52 8.85
CA TYR A 309 -20.32 -2.98 8.90
C TYR A 309 -20.67 -3.59 7.52
N ASN A 310 -20.20 -3.02 6.42
CA ASN A 310 -20.59 -3.43 5.06
C ASN A 310 -19.65 -4.47 4.42
N ASP A 311 -18.36 -4.52 4.84
CA ASP A 311 -17.32 -5.34 4.21
C ASP A 311 -17.14 -6.71 4.92
N GLY A 312 -18.21 -7.22 5.56
CA GLY A 312 -18.19 -8.50 6.23
C GLY A 312 -18.04 -8.41 7.75
N LEU A 313 -17.83 -9.58 8.40
CA LEU A 313 -17.80 -9.67 9.86
C LEU A 313 -16.41 -9.36 10.48
N ASN A 314 -15.37 -9.25 9.64
CA ASN A 314 -14.02 -8.95 10.10
C ASN A 314 -13.69 -7.48 9.86
N LEU A 315 -13.97 -6.65 10.86
CA LEU A 315 -13.85 -5.19 10.78
C LEU A 315 -12.40 -4.66 10.72
N TYR A 316 -11.40 -5.56 10.73
CA TYR A 316 -9.97 -5.21 10.57
C TYR A 316 -9.40 -5.68 9.24
N ALA A 317 -10.15 -6.47 8.45
CA ALA A 317 -9.64 -7.00 7.20
C ALA A 317 -9.44 -5.89 6.17
N HIS A 318 -8.31 -5.91 5.48
CA HIS A 318 -8.07 -5.08 4.30
C HIS A 318 -8.49 -5.84 3.06
N CYS A 319 -9.36 -5.22 2.23
CA CYS A 319 -9.78 -5.76 0.94
C CYS A 319 -10.29 -7.21 1.00
N SER A 320 -11.03 -7.58 2.05
CA SER A 320 -11.55 -8.93 2.25
C SER A 320 -10.49 -10.04 2.11
N SER A 321 -9.21 -9.75 2.42
CA SER A 321 -8.04 -10.62 2.22
C SER A 321 -7.71 -10.94 0.74
N ASN A 322 -8.18 -10.11 -0.19
CA ASN A 322 -7.83 -10.15 -1.62
C ASN A 322 -7.34 -8.78 -2.12
N PRO A 323 -6.18 -8.30 -1.66
CA PRO A 323 -5.65 -6.99 -2.04
C PRO A 323 -5.09 -6.97 -3.47
N VAL A 324 -5.10 -8.09 -4.20
CA VAL A 324 -4.74 -8.17 -5.63
C VAL A 324 -5.87 -7.65 -6.51
N MET A 325 -7.13 -7.84 -6.07
CA MET A 325 -8.33 -7.46 -6.83
C MET A 325 -9.01 -6.21 -6.29
N TYR A 326 -8.79 -5.88 -5.02
CA TYR A 326 -9.47 -4.79 -4.34
C TYR A 326 -8.47 -3.79 -3.76
N GLU A 327 -8.91 -2.54 -3.67
CA GLU A 327 -8.24 -1.46 -2.95
C GLU A 327 -9.22 -0.78 -2.00
N ASP A 328 -8.73 -0.16 -0.94
CA ASP A 328 -9.53 0.66 -0.03
C ASP A 328 -8.90 2.06 0.10
N PRO A 329 -9.21 2.97 -0.83
CA PRO A 329 -8.59 4.29 -0.83
C PRO A 329 -9.09 5.19 0.29
N SER A 330 -10.21 4.88 0.92
CA SER A 330 -10.85 5.69 1.96
C SER A 330 -10.61 5.19 3.38
N GLY A 331 -10.19 3.94 3.53
CA GLY A 331 -10.12 3.25 4.81
C GLY A 331 -11.49 2.86 5.38
N TYR A 332 -12.55 2.82 4.54
CA TYR A 332 -13.92 2.43 4.92
C TYR A 332 -14.42 1.19 4.19
N SER A 333 -14.16 1.09 2.89
CA SER A 333 -14.70 -0.01 2.09
C SER A 333 -13.80 -0.37 0.92
N ALA A 334 -13.70 -1.67 0.67
CA ALA A 334 -12.99 -2.21 -0.46
C ALA A 334 -13.77 -1.96 -1.76
N ASN A 335 -13.08 -1.41 -2.76
CA ASN A 335 -13.58 -1.29 -4.12
C ASN A 335 -12.82 -2.30 -4.98
N VAL A 336 -13.45 -2.80 -6.05
CA VAL A 336 -12.71 -3.50 -7.11
C VAL A 336 -11.69 -2.50 -7.63
N THR A 337 -10.43 -2.92 -7.77
CA THR A 337 -9.41 -2.11 -8.43
C THR A 337 -9.92 -1.82 -9.83
N GLU A 338 -10.52 -0.66 -10.02
CA GLU A 338 -11.02 -0.25 -11.31
C GLU A 338 -9.82 -0.13 -12.23
N SER A 339 -9.81 -0.90 -13.30
CA SER A 339 -8.97 -0.61 -14.45
C SER A 339 -9.22 0.85 -14.80
N VAL A 340 -8.27 1.69 -14.44
CA VAL A 340 -8.22 3.15 -14.53
C VAL A 340 -9.35 3.75 -15.39
N GLY A 341 -10.35 4.36 -14.76
CA GLY A 341 -11.29 5.26 -15.46
C GLY A 341 -12.75 4.85 -15.57
N GLU A 342 -13.47 4.63 -14.48
CA GLU A 342 -14.91 4.92 -14.48
C GLU A 342 -15.17 6.20 -13.69
N GLU A 343 -15.72 7.22 -14.38
CA GLU A 343 -16.33 8.38 -13.73
C GLU A 343 -17.52 7.91 -12.89
N LYS A 344 -17.52 8.26 -11.60
CA LYS A 344 -18.74 8.30 -10.80
C LYS A 344 -19.38 9.66 -10.86
#